data_64a93359620332c24c2974ef77d3c7ca
#
_entry.id   64a93359620332c24c2974ef77d3c7ca
#
_cell.length_a   1.000
_cell.length_b   1.000
_cell.length_c   1.000
_cell.angle_alpha   90.00
_cell.angle_beta   90.00
_cell.angle_gamma   90.00
#
_symmetry.space_group_name_H-M   'P 1'
#
loop_
_entity.id
_entity.type
_entity.pdbx_description
1 polymer ?
#
loop_
_entity_poly.entity_id
_entity_poly.type
_entity_poly.pdbx_seq_one_letter_code
_entity_poly.pdbx_strand_id
1 'polypeptide(L)'
;MKCSEISLSIIMPVYNEQENIMFAIEQTMLECRNFKKAELIVINDGSNDDTNKKLIDLSIKYPNLIVLKNHRNIGIAKSLRYGFLKVLNDYVLFNSADLPLDPKEICNIIEQKFPFDLLVLERKGYSNLSNWRIFVSVFNRIVLHIFFPLALIDIADCNYTFIIKKDLLQKAFPNAISSNFIETEIILRAKYLNADVKTIETKYNRRKLSRKHFGRMRNIMYSLKDLISFRLHSILIILGIKKQ
;
A
#
# COMPACT_ATOMS: atom_id res chain seq x y z
N MET A 1 -22.72 -5.53 2.33
CA MET A 1 -21.94 -6.68 2.85
C MET A 1 -21.28 -6.22 4.13
N LYS A 2 -21.32 -7.03 5.16
CA LYS A 2 -20.68 -6.70 6.43
C LYS A 2 -19.24 -7.21 6.47
N CYS A 3 -18.37 -6.54 7.23
CA CYS A 3 -16.99 -7.01 7.41
C CYS A 3 -16.89 -8.45 7.91
N SER A 4 -17.86 -8.92 8.70
CA SER A 4 -17.95 -10.30 9.17
C SER A 4 -18.16 -11.35 8.06
N GLU A 5 -18.37 -10.91 6.82
CA GLU A 5 -18.49 -11.78 5.63
C GLU A 5 -17.24 -11.74 4.74
N ILE A 6 -16.30 -10.83 5.03
CA ILE A 6 -15.11 -10.55 4.20
C ILE A 6 -13.88 -11.23 4.82
N SER A 7 -13.02 -11.78 3.97
CA SER A 7 -11.68 -12.23 4.33
C SER A 7 -10.63 -11.21 3.90
N LEU A 8 -9.73 -10.78 4.83
CA LEU A 8 -8.79 -9.68 4.62
C LEU A 8 -7.37 -10.07 5.02
N SER A 9 -6.41 -9.87 4.14
CA SER A 9 -4.97 -9.89 4.46
C SER A 9 -4.45 -8.46 4.53
N ILE A 10 -3.85 -8.08 5.64
CA ILE A 10 -3.21 -6.77 5.81
C ILE A 10 -1.71 -6.97 5.67
N ILE A 11 -1.06 -6.20 4.79
CA ILE A 11 0.38 -6.26 4.55
C ILE A 11 1.03 -5.01 5.15
N MET A 12 2.04 -5.23 5.98
CA MET A 12 2.74 -4.19 6.71
C MET A 12 4.26 -4.35 6.56
N PRO A 13 4.90 -3.65 5.61
CA PRO A 13 6.36 -3.60 5.53
C PRO A 13 6.91 -2.72 6.65
N VAL A 14 8.00 -3.16 7.27
CA VAL A 14 8.65 -2.46 8.38
C VAL A 14 10.16 -2.45 8.23
N TYR A 15 10.77 -1.32 8.59
CA TYR A 15 12.22 -1.17 8.66
C TYR A 15 12.60 -0.20 9.77
N ASN A 16 13.20 -0.71 10.85
CA ASN A 16 13.58 0.07 12.03
C ASN A 16 12.39 0.84 12.65
N GLU A 17 11.35 0.12 13.00
CA GLU A 17 10.09 0.63 13.57
C GLU A 17 9.91 0.21 15.04
N GLN A 18 10.98 0.01 15.80
CA GLN A 18 10.92 -0.45 17.19
C GLN A 18 9.97 0.38 18.08
N GLU A 19 9.80 1.67 17.80
CA GLU A 19 8.94 2.56 18.59
C GLU A 19 7.45 2.39 18.27
N ASN A 20 7.12 2.05 17.03
CA ASN A 20 5.75 2.02 16.54
C ASN A 20 5.15 0.62 16.44
N ILE A 21 5.99 -0.40 16.21
CA ILE A 21 5.55 -1.72 15.76
C ILE A 21 4.58 -2.41 16.71
N MET A 22 4.78 -2.34 18.02
CA MET A 22 3.89 -2.95 19.01
C MET A 22 2.49 -2.38 18.90
N PHE A 23 2.38 -1.06 18.96
CA PHE A 23 1.09 -0.40 18.88
C PHE A 23 0.41 -0.64 17.51
N ALA A 24 1.17 -0.59 16.41
CA ALA A 24 0.63 -0.80 15.07
C ALA A 24 0.02 -2.20 14.93
N ILE A 25 0.72 -3.23 15.40
CA ILE A 25 0.23 -4.60 15.37
C ILE A 25 -0.99 -4.75 16.27
N GLU A 26 -0.95 -4.26 17.52
CA GLU A 26 -2.07 -4.40 18.45
C GLU A 26 -3.35 -3.75 17.95
N GLN A 27 -3.27 -2.53 17.39
CA GLN A 27 -4.44 -1.86 16.81
C GLN A 27 -4.97 -2.60 15.58
N THR A 28 -4.08 -3.07 14.71
CA THR A 28 -4.47 -3.83 13.51
C THR A 28 -5.09 -5.18 13.88
N MET A 29 -4.51 -5.91 14.83
CA MET A 29 -5.04 -7.20 15.27
C MET A 29 -6.39 -7.07 16.01
N LEU A 30 -6.61 -5.95 16.68
CA LEU A 30 -7.92 -5.66 17.27
C LEU A 30 -9.00 -5.53 16.18
N GLU A 31 -8.71 -4.81 15.12
CA GLU A 31 -9.62 -4.63 13.98
C GLU A 31 -9.84 -5.93 13.19
N CYS A 32 -8.82 -6.78 13.08
CA CYS A 32 -8.92 -8.08 12.41
C CYS A 32 -10.05 -8.96 12.96
N ARG A 33 -10.46 -8.78 14.21
CA ARG A 33 -11.56 -9.55 14.84
C ARG A 33 -12.93 -9.28 14.21
N ASN A 34 -13.09 -8.17 13.51
CA ASN A 34 -14.36 -7.77 12.87
C ASN A 34 -14.58 -8.48 11.52
N PHE A 35 -13.57 -9.17 11.01
CA PHE A 35 -13.61 -9.85 9.72
C PHE A 35 -13.91 -11.35 9.87
N LYS A 36 -14.49 -11.95 8.83
CA LYS A 36 -14.73 -13.42 8.75
C LYS A 36 -13.42 -14.20 8.96
N LYS A 37 -12.37 -13.75 8.28
CA LYS A 37 -10.98 -14.18 8.44
C LYS A 37 -10.09 -12.97 8.23
N ALA A 38 -9.09 -12.81 9.06
CA ALA A 38 -8.08 -11.81 8.83
C ALA A 38 -6.70 -12.28 9.28
N GLU A 39 -5.70 -11.87 8.54
CA GLU A 39 -4.29 -12.07 8.86
C GLU A 39 -3.52 -10.77 8.70
N LEU A 40 -2.49 -10.60 9.50
CA LEU A 40 -1.53 -9.51 9.36
C LEU A 40 -0.18 -10.09 8.96
N ILE A 41 0.29 -9.73 7.76
CA ILE A 41 1.60 -10.14 7.23
C ILE A 41 2.56 -8.97 7.41
N VAL A 42 3.46 -9.09 8.36
CA VAL A 42 4.51 -8.09 8.60
C VAL A 42 5.79 -8.52 7.91
N ILE A 43 6.35 -7.66 7.07
CA ILE A 43 7.62 -7.92 6.38
C ILE A 43 8.70 -7.05 7.00
N ASN A 44 9.56 -7.65 7.82
CA ASN A 44 10.75 -7.00 8.37
C ASN A 44 11.84 -6.92 7.30
N ASP A 45 12.04 -5.74 6.74
CA ASP A 45 13.00 -5.47 5.67
C ASP A 45 14.45 -5.30 6.21
N GLY A 46 14.89 -6.25 7.03
CA GLY A 46 16.26 -6.29 7.55
C GLY A 46 16.55 -5.21 8.58
N SER A 47 15.64 -4.97 9.54
CA SER A 47 15.84 -4.02 10.64
C SER A 47 17.05 -4.34 11.48
N ASN A 48 17.74 -3.27 11.93
CA ASN A 48 18.96 -3.31 12.76
C ASN A 48 18.71 -2.87 14.22
N ASP A 49 17.46 -2.54 14.56
CA ASP A 49 17.00 -2.17 15.90
C ASP A 49 16.20 -3.31 16.53
N ASP A 50 15.52 -3.05 17.66
CA ASP A 50 14.72 -4.04 18.38
C ASP A 50 13.41 -4.45 17.67
N THR A 51 13.15 -3.97 16.45
CA THR A 51 11.94 -4.34 15.68
C THR A 51 11.79 -5.84 15.56
N ASN A 52 12.87 -6.57 15.21
CA ASN A 52 12.80 -8.02 15.02
C ASN A 52 12.45 -8.77 16.30
N LYS A 53 13.03 -8.37 17.44
CA LYS A 53 12.74 -8.97 18.75
C LYS A 53 11.26 -8.81 19.10
N LYS A 54 10.73 -7.58 18.98
CA LYS A 54 9.32 -7.29 19.25
C LYS A 54 8.37 -8.06 18.33
N LEU A 55 8.73 -8.27 17.06
CA LEU A 55 7.93 -9.05 16.12
C LEU A 55 7.86 -10.53 16.52
N ILE A 56 8.95 -11.12 17.02
CA ILE A 56 8.95 -12.49 17.52
C ILE A 56 8.01 -12.62 18.71
N ASP A 57 8.11 -11.73 19.70
CA ASP A 57 7.27 -11.73 20.90
C ASP A 57 5.78 -11.60 20.52
N LEU A 58 5.46 -10.71 19.58
CA LEU A 58 4.09 -10.51 19.11
C LEU A 58 3.55 -11.69 18.30
N SER A 59 4.40 -12.40 17.55
CA SER A 59 3.96 -13.57 16.78
C SER A 59 3.55 -14.74 17.69
N ILE A 60 4.09 -14.83 18.89
CA ILE A 60 3.65 -15.80 19.91
C ILE A 60 2.26 -15.42 20.46
N LYS A 61 2.00 -14.11 20.63
CA LYS A 61 0.75 -13.59 21.18
C LYS A 61 -0.41 -13.66 20.17
N TYR A 62 -0.13 -13.52 18.87
CA TYR A 62 -1.15 -13.41 17.82
C TYR A 62 -0.97 -14.50 16.76
N PRO A 63 -1.77 -15.60 16.77
CA PRO A 63 -1.65 -16.69 15.79
C PRO A 63 -1.86 -16.27 14.33
N ASN A 64 -2.60 -15.18 14.10
CA ASN A 64 -2.88 -14.63 12.76
C ASN A 64 -1.82 -13.61 12.30
N LEU A 65 -0.75 -13.41 13.08
CA LEU A 65 0.38 -12.58 12.71
C LEU A 65 1.44 -13.44 12.03
N ILE A 66 1.69 -13.16 10.76
CA ILE A 66 2.73 -13.80 9.96
C ILE A 66 3.91 -12.84 9.85
N VAL A 67 5.06 -13.23 10.34
CA VAL A 67 6.29 -12.42 10.27
C VAL A 67 7.21 -13.00 9.20
N LEU A 68 7.48 -12.18 8.17
CA LEU A 68 8.47 -12.46 7.14
C LEU A 68 9.70 -11.58 7.39
N LYS A 69 10.90 -12.12 7.17
CA LYS A 69 12.15 -11.41 7.43
C LYS A 69 13.07 -11.47 6.22
N ASN A 70 13.54 -10.31 5.77
CA ASN A 70 14.64 -10.19 4.83
C ASN A 70 15.98 -10.18 5.56
N HIS A 71 17.01 -10.80 4.99
CA HIS A 71 18.35 -10.80 5.58
C HIS A 71 18.99 -9.40 5.64
N ARG A 72 18.59 -8.50 4.71
CA ARG A 72 19.02 -7.09 4.62
C ARG A 72 17.92 -6.23 4.07
N ASN A 73 18.06 -4.91 4.17
CA ASN A 73 17.12 -3.98 3.54
C ASN A 73 17.21 -4.11 2.01
N ILE A 74 16.11 -4.54 1.40
CA ILE A 74 15.97 -4.71 -0.06
C ILE A 74 14.99 -3.71 -0.68
N GLY A 75 14.36 -2.87 0.15
CA GLY A 75 13.41 -1.84 -0.23
C GLY A 75 11.96 -2.29 -0.25
N ILE A 76 11.06 -1.30 -0.12
CA ILE A 76 9.63 -1.52 0.10
C ILE A 76 8.96 -2.37 -1.00
N ALA A 77 9.25 -2.09 -2.27
CA ALA A 77 8.61 -2.78 -3.38
C ALA A 77 8.92 -4.29 -3.41
N LYS A 78 10.19 -4.67 -3.17
CA LYS A 78 10.58 -6.08 -3.10
C LYS A 78 10.00 -6.77 -1.87
N SER A 79 9.97 -6.07 -0.73
CA SER A 79 9.36 -6.55 0.51
C SER A 79 7.85 -6.77 0.33
N LEU A 80 7.14 -5.83 -0.28
CA LEU A 80 5.72 -5.98 -0.62
C LEU A 80 5.47 -7.19 -1.53
N ARG A 81 6.31 -7.39 -2.55
CA ARG A 81 6.21 -8.55 -3.43
C ARG A 81 6.28 -9.86 -2.64
N TYR A 82 7.21 -9.94 -1.71
CA TYR A 82 7.34 -11.13 -0.87
C TYR A 82 6.08 -11.34 0.00
N GLY A 83 5.51 -10.28 0.56
CA GLY A 83 4.26 -10.33 1.30
C GLY A 83 3.07 -10.74 0.43
N PHE A 84 2.92 -10.18 -0.75
CA PHE A 84 1.82 -10.48 -1.66
C PHE A 84 1.76 -11.95 -2.08
N LEU A 85 2.90 -12.62 -2.20
CA LEU A 85 2.97 -14.05 -2.50
C LEU A 85 2.45 -14.94 -1.35
N LYS A 86 2.30 -14.39 -0.15
CA LYS A 86 1.85 -15.12 1.06
C LYS A 86 0.39 -14.85 1.44
N VAL A 87 -0.30 -13.98 0.71
CA VAL A 87 -1.70 -13.63 0.96
C VAL A 87 -2.61 -14.84 0.77
N LEU A 88 -3.46 -15.10 1.75
CA LEU A 88 -4.42 -16.19 1.71
C LEU A 88 -5.86 -15.71 1.48
N ASN A 89 -6.22 -14.52 1.96
CA ASN A 89 -7.58 -14.01 1.96
C ASN A 89 -7.97 -13.30 0.65
N ASP A 90 -9.28 -13.09 0.46
CA ASP A 90 -9.86 -12.60 -0.80
C ASP A 90 -9.54 -11.13 -1.08
N TYR A 91 -9.36 -10.32 -0.03
CA TYR A 91 -8.99 -8.91 -0.12
C TYR A 91 -7.64 -8.65 0.54
N VAL A 92 -6.92 -7.68 0.01
CA VAL A 92 -5.59 -7.26 0.48
C VAL A 92 -5.58 -5.77 0.72
N LEU A 93 -5.19 -5.38 1.93
CA LEU A 93 -4.92 -4.00 2.32
C LEU A 93 -3.42 -3.80 2.55
N PHE A 94 -2.87 -2.73 2.02
CA PHE A 94 -1.55 -2.26 2.36
C PHE A 94 -1.65 -1.18 3.45
N ASN A 95 -0.95 -1.34 4.58
CA ASN A 95 -0.85 -0.32 5.62
C ASN A 95 0.53 -0.39 6.30
N SER A 96 1.18 0.73 6.52
CA SER A 96 2.51 0.76 7.15
C SER A 96 2.44 0.87 8.68
N ALA A 97 3.57 0.63 9.37
CA ALA A 97 3.63 0.63 10.83
C ALA A 97 3.39 2.00 11.48
N ASP A 98 3.48 3.09 10.73
CA ASP A 98 3.08 4.43 11.18
C ASP A 98 1.57 4.66 11.12
N LEU A 99 0.79 3.64 10.70
CA LEU A 99 -0.67 3.61 10.63
C LEU A 99 -1.25 4.88 9.99
N PRO A 100 -0.90 5.18 8.75
CA PRO A 100 -1.45 6.33 8.04
C PRO A 100 -2.98 6.20 7.87
N LEU A 101 -3.48 4.98 7.67
CA LEU A 101 -4.88 4.61 7.81
C LEU A 101 -5.12 4.09 9.23
N ASP A 102 -6.09 4.67 9.94
CA ASP A 102 -6.52 4.14 11.23
C ASP A 102 -7.17 2.77 11.03
N PRO A 103 -6.68 1.69 11.67
CA PRO A 103 -7.30 0.38 11.54
C PRO A 103 -8.79 0.36 11.84
N LYS A 104 -9.28 1.18 12.77
CA LYS A 104 -10.70 1.28 13.16
C LYS A 104 -11.62 1.75 12.03
N GLU A 105 -11.08 2.43 11.05
CA GLU A 105 -11.85 2.92 9.89
C GLU A 105 -12.01 1.86 8.79
N ILE A 106 -11.23 0.76 8.82
CA ILE A 106 -11.14 -0.21 7.72
C ILE A 106 -12.51 -0.83 7.41
N CYS A 107 -13.21 -1.32 8.44
CA CYS A 107 -14.54 -1.91 8.25
C CYS A 107 -15.53 -0.92 7.64
N ASN A 108 -15.64 0.26 8.23
CA ASN A 108 -16.56 1.28 7.77
C ASN A 108 -16.30 1.68 6.30
N ILE A 109 -15.02 1.83 5.92
CA ILE A 109 -14.60 2.15 4.56
C ILE A 109 -15.04 1.06 3.57
N ILE A 110 -14.81 -0.20 3.92
CA ILE A 110 -15.19 -1.33 3.07
C ILE A 110 -16.71 -1.40 2.92
N GLU A 111 -17.46 -1.34 4.00
CA GLU A 111 -18.93 -1.46 3.99
C GLU A 111 -19.61 -0.35 3.19
N GLN A 112 -19.07 0.87 3.22
CA GLN A 112 -19.59 2.00 2.45
C GLN A 112 -19.43 1.84 0.93
N LYS A 113 -18.40 1.18 0.47
CA LYS A 113 -18.02 1.15 -0.96
C LYS A 113 -18.22 -0.20 -1.63
N PHE A 114 -18.48 -1.25 -0.87
CA PHE A 114 -18.69 -2.59 -1.43
C PHE A 114 -19.92 -2.65 -2.37
N PRO A 115 -19.89 -3.43 -3.50
CA PRO A 115 -18.75 -4.20 -3.99
C PRO A 115 -17.74 -3.36 -4.77
N PHE A 116 -16.50 -3.85 -4.84
CA PHE A 116 -15.41 -3.27 -5.65
C PHE A 116 -14.36 -4.35 -5.98
N ASP A 117 -13.57 -4.13 -7.03
CA ASP A 117 -12.37 -4.92 -7.30
C ASP A 117 -11.13 -4.26 -6.70
N LEU A 118 -11.09 -2.92 -6.76
CA LEU A 118 -10.07 -2.08 -6.15
C LEU A 118 -10.74 -0.86 -5.50
N LEU A 119 -10.45 -0.62 -4.24
CA LEU A 119 -10.85 0.60 -3.53
C LEU A 119 -9.60 1.42 -3.23
N VAL A 120 -9.46 2.57 -3.89
CA VAL A 120 -8.37 3.52 -3.67
C VAL A 120 -8.77 4.46 -2.54
N LEU A 121 -7.92 4.55 -1.53
CA LEU A 121 -8.11 5.47 -0.42
C LEU A 121 -7.36 6.77 -0.71
N GLU A 122 -8.05 7.88 -0.64
CA GLU A 122 -7.52 9.20 -0.92
C GLU A 122 -7.38 10.00 0.37
N ARG A 123 -6.29 10.75 0.52
CA ARG A 123 -6.06 11.55 1.72
C ARG A 123 -6.95 12.79 1.72
N LYS A 124 -7.75 12.93 2.76
CA LYS A 124 -8.53 14.14 3.00
C LYS A 124 -7.66 15.24 3.58
N GLY A 125 -7.24 16.17 2.73
CA GLY A 125 -6.43 17.34 3.12
C GLY A 125 -4.95 17.01 3.38
N TYR A 126 -4.18 18.06 3.61
CA TYR A 126 -2.74 18.01 3.85
C TYR A 126 -2.38 18.52 5.27
N SER A 127 -3.31 18.42 6.22
CA SER A 127 -3.10 18.87 7.59
C SER A 127 -1.85 18.22 8.20
N ASN A 128 -1.03 19.02 8.87
CA ASN A 128 0.20 18.59 9.52
C ASN A 128 1.37 18.14 8.60
N LEU A 129 1.32 18.44 7.30
CA LEU A 129 2.47 18.24 6.40
C LEU A 129 3.29 19.53 6.28
N SER A 130 4.62 19.39 6.09
CA SER A 130 5.45 20.54 5.73
C SER A 130 5.13 21.04 4.31
N ASN A 131 5.31 22.35 4.05
CA ASN A 131 5.08 22.95 2.75
C ASN A 131 5.83 22.22 1.62
N TRP A 132 7.05 21.75 1.87
CA TRP A 132 7.82 20.94 0.94
C TRP A 132 7.13 19.61 0.58
N ARG A 133 6.56 18.92 1.57
CA ARG A 133 5.83 17.66 1.33
C ARG A 133 4.54 17.89 0.56
N ILE A 134 3.83 18.98 0.85
CA ILE A 134 2.64 19.38 0.10
C ILE A 134 3.02 19.64 -1.34
N PHE A 135 4.07 20.43 -1.58
CA PHE A 135 4.57 20.73 -2.93
C PHE A 135 4.92 19.44 -3.69
N VAL A 136 5.71 18.54 -3.09
CA VAL A 136 6.09 17.28 -3.73
C VAL A 136 4.87 16.41 -4.03
N SER A 137 3.89 16.35 -3.13
CA SER A 137 2.67 15.55 -3.32
C SER A 137 1.80 16.12 -4.45
N VAL A 138 1.61 17.44 -4.48
CA VAL A 138 0.84 18.13 -5.55
C VAL A 138 1.56 17.98 -6.90
N PHE A 139 2.86 18.23 -6.93
CA PHE A 139 3.67 18.06 -8.15
C PHE A 139 3.57 16.64 -8.70
N ASN A 140 3.75 15.63 -7.85
CA ASN A 140 3.62 14.24 -8.26
C ASN A 140 2.23 13.91 -8.82
N ARG A 141 1.17 14.42 -8.18
CA ARG A 141 -0.20 14.27 -8.68
C ARG A 141 -0.38 14.89 -10.07
N ILE A 142 0.11 16.11 -10.28
CA ILE A 142 0.05 16.78 -11.58
C ILE A 142 0.78 15.97 -12.64
N VAL A 143 2.00 15.53 -12.35
CA VAL A 143 2.80 14.70 -13.27
C VAL A 143 2.06 13.41 -13.63
N LEU A 144 1.49 12.71 -12.66
CA LEU A 144 0.73 11.48 -12.89
C LEU A 144 -0.48 11.71 -13.81
N HIS A 145 -1.24 12.79 -13.60
CA HIS A 145 -2.39 13.11 -14.45
C HIS A 145 -1.99 13.53 -15.87
N ILE A 146 -0.82 14.16 -16.04
CA ILE A 146 -0.27 14.46 -17.37
C ILE A 146 0.09 13.16 -18.11
N PHE A 147 0.73 12.21 -17.42
CA PHE A 147 1.16 10.96 -18.04
C PHE A 147 0.03 9.94 -18.26
N PHE A 148 -1.00 9.93 -17.38
CA PHE A 148 -2.10 8.96 -17.40
C PHE A 148 -3.48 9.62 -17.26
N PRO A 149 -3.84 10.60 -18.11
CA PRO A 149 -5.03 11.42 -17.91
C PRO A 149 -6.33 10.60 -17.89
N LEU A 150 -6.46 9.61 -18.77
CA LEU A 150 -7.67 8.79 -18.86
C LEU A 150 -7.78 7.75 -17.74
N ALA A 151 -6.65 7.19 -17.31
CA ALA A 151 -6.65 6.16 -16.28
C ALA A 151 -6.87 6.72 -14.88
N LEU A 152 -6.51 7.99 -14.64
CA LEU A 152 -6.58 8.63 -13.33
C LEU A 152 -7.64 9.73 -13.24
N ILE A 153 -8.56 9.83 -14.22
CA ILE A 153 -9.58 10.87 -14.23
C ILE A 153 -10.42 10.92 -12.95
N ASP A 154 -10.69 9.75 -12.36
CA ASP A 154 -11.53 9.59 -11.18
C ASP A 154 -10.71 9.44 -9.87
N ILE A 155 -9.37 9.55 -9.93
CA ILE A 155 -8.49 9.26 -8.80
C ILE A 155 -7.62 10.48 -8.51
N ALA A 156 -7.87 11.13 -7.38
CA ALA A 156 -7.12 12.32 -7.00
C ALA A 156 -5.78 12.01 -6.30
N ASP A 157 -5.66 10.89 -5.59
CA ASP A 157 -4.46 10.50 -4.86
C ASP A 157 -4.15 9.00 -4.96
N CYS A 158 -3.16 8.65 -5.77
CA CYS A 158 -2.73 7.26 -6.00
C CYS A 158 -1.59 6.81 -5.08
N ASN A 159 -1.08 7.68 -4.20
CA ASN A 159 0.14 7.45 -3.44
C ASN A 159 -0.12 7.29 -1.93
N TYR A 160 -1.27 6.74 -1.57
CA TYR A 160 -1.62 6.59 -0.17
C TYR A 160 -1.74 5.11 0.19
N THR A 161 -2.90 4.52 -0.06
CA THR A 161 -3.13 3.08 0.15
C THR A 161 -4.37 2.63 -0.61
N PHE A 162 -4.57 1.33 -0.70
CA PHE A 162 -5.72 0.74 -1.38
C PHE A 162 -6.11 -0.61 -0.77
N ILE A 163 -7.35 -1.04 -1.05
CA ILE A 163 -7.85 -2.38 -0.79
C ILE A 163 -8.17 -3.03 -2.13
N ILE A 164 -7.62 -4.19 -2.40
CA ILE A 164 -7.72 -4.86 -3.71
C ILE A 164 -8.10 -6.33 -3.55
N LYS A 165 -8.89 -6.87 -4.48
CA LYS A 165 -9.10 -8.31 -4.59
C LYS A 165 -7.78 -9.02 -4.88
N LYS A 166 -7.54 -10.14 -4.21
CA LYS A 166 -6.34 -10.95 -4.37
C LYS A 166 -6.09 -11.35 -5.82
N ASP A 167 -7.12 -11.84 -6.52
CA ASP A 167 -6.99 -12.29 -7.91
C ASP A 167 -6.62 -11.13 -8.85
N LEU A 168 -7.18 -9.94 -8.61
CA LEU A 168 -6.81 -8.75 -9.36
C LEU A 168 -5.38 -8.32 -9.05
N LEU A 169 -4.98 -8.36 -7.77
CA LEU A 169 -3.61 -8.06 -7.36
C LEU A 169 -2.61 -8.98 -8.06
N GLN A 170 -2.88 -10.29 -8.14
CA GLN A 170 -2.02 -11.24 -8.82
C GLN A 170 -1.84 -10.93 -10.31
N LYS A 171 -2.88 -10.43 -10.96
CA LYS A 171 -2.85 -10.00 -12.38
C LYS A 171 -2.18 -8.63 -12.56
N ALA A 172 -2.48 -7.68 -11.67
CA ALA A 172 -1.94 -6.32 -11.72
C ALA A 172 -0.51 -6.24 -11.21
N PHE A 173 -0.04 -7.23 -10.44
CA PHE A 173 1.27 -7.22 -9.84
C PHE A 173 2.36 -7.40 -10.91
N PRO A 174 3.20 -6.40 -11.13
CA PRO A 174 4.09 -6.40 -12.29
C PRO A 174 5.29 -7.35 -12.12
N ASN A 175 5.74 -7.90 -13.23
CA ASN A 175 6.99 -8.66 -13.29
C ASN A 175 8.24 -7.77 -13.16
N ALA A 176 8.17 -6.56 -13.70
CA ALA A 176 9.21 -5.54 -13.56
C ALA A 176 8.67 -4.43 -12.65
N ILE A 177 9.27 -4.22 -11.50
CA ILE A 177 8.70 -3.38 -10.46
C ILE A 177 9.56 -2.16 -10.22
N SER A 178 8.90 -1.03 -10.29
CA SER A 178 9.39 0.23 -9.78
C SER A 178 9.60 0.17 -8.26
N SER A 179 10.61 0.86 -7.78
CA SER A 179 10.94 0.87 -6.34
C SER A 179 10.10 1.86 -5.54
N ASN A 180 9.63 2.95 -6.15
CA ASN A 180 8.93 4.05 -5.47
C ASN A 180 7.58 4.40 -6.11
N PHE A 181 7.06 3.56 -7.01
CA PHE A 181 5.88 3.83 -7.83
C PHE A 181 4.88 2.66 -7.77
N ILE A 182 5.12 1.70 -6.88
CA ILE A 182 4.42 0.41 -6.88
C ILE A 182 2.92 0.54 -6.65
N GLU A 183 2.49 1.40 -5.72
CA GLU A 183 1.07 1.58 -5.41
C GLU A 183 0.33 2.14 -6.63
N THR A 184 0.86 3.18 -7.23
CA THR A 184 0.29 3.79 -8.44
C THR A 184 0.34 2.82 -9.62
N GLU A 185 1.42 2.05 -9.78
CA GLU A 185 1.53 1.05 -10.85
C GLU A 185 0.44 -0.02 -10.74
N ILE A 186 0.15 -0.52 -9.53
CA ILE A 186 -0.92 -1.49 -9.28
C ILE A 186 -2.29 -0.89 -9.65
N ILE A 187 -2.55 0.36 -9.25
CA ILE A 187 -3.81 1.06 -9.57
C ILE A 187 -3.98 1.21 -11.09
N LEU A 188 -2.95 1.67 -11.78
CA LEU A 188 -2.97 1.83 -13.24
C LEU A 188 -3.18 0.51 -13.97
N ARG A 189 -2.51 -0.55 -13.54
CA ARG A 189 -2.69 -1.89 -14.13
C ARG A 189 -4.10 -2.43 -13.88
N ALA A 190 -4.66 -2.23 -12.69
CA ALA A 190 -6.05 -2.59 -12.39
C ALA A 190 -7.03 -1.85 -13.32
N LYS A 191 -6.82 -0.56 -13.57
CA LYS A 191 -7.62 0.21 -14.55
C LYS A 191 -7.47 -0.35 -15.97
N TYR A 192 -6.27 -0.70 -16.40
CA TYR A 192 -6.04 -1.31 -17.72
C TYR A 192 -6.65 -2.72 -17.85
N LEU A 193 -6.88 -3.42 -16.73
CA LEU A 193 -7.60 -4.70 -16.68
C LEU A 193 -9.12 -4.52 -16.58
N ASN A 194 -9.64 -3.29 -16.74
CA ASN A 194 -11.07 -2.94 -16.63
C ASN A 194 -11.72 -3.35 -15.29
N ALA A 195 -10.96 -3.28 -14.21
CA ALA A 195 -11.45 -3.55 -12.86
C ALA A 195 -12.46 -2.48 -12.40
N ASP A 196 -13.43 -2.88 -11.55
CA ASP A 196 -14.31 -1.93 -10.84
C ASP A 196 -13.50 -1.20 -9.77
N VAL A 197 -13.05 0.02 -10.10
CA VAL A 197 -12.23 0.87 -9.24
C VAL A 197 -13.10 1.94 -8.61
N LYS A 198 -13.15 1.95 -7.29
CA LYS A 198 -13.84 2.99 -6.50
C LYS A 198 -12.84 3.78 -5.68
N THR A 199 -13.24 5.00 -5.30
CA THR A 199 -12.44 5.88 -4.44
C THR A 199 -13.21 6.24 -3.18
N ILE A 200 -12.48 6.53 -2.10
CA ILE A 200 -13.02 7.07 -0.86
C ILE A 200 -12.01 7.98 -0.18
N GLU A 201 -12.45 9.17 0.19
CA GLU A 201 -11.65 10.07 1.01
C GLU A 201 -11.58 9.57 2.46
N THR A 202 -10.37 9.50 3.00
CA THR A 202 -10.11 9.06 4.37
C THR A 202 -9.22 10.06 5.11
N LYS A 203 -9.38 10.10 6.43
CA LYS A 203 -8.48 10.90 7.28
C LYS A 203 -7.09 10.29 7.26
N TYR A 204 -6.10 11.12 6.95
CA TYR A 204 -4.70 10.73 7.02
C TYR A 204 -4.19 10.90 8.46
N ASN A 205 -3.90 9.78 9.13
CA ASN A 205 -3.37 9.78 10.47
C ASN A 205 -1.83 9.83 10.42
N ARG A 206 -1.25 10.99 10.72
CA ARG A 206 0.20 11.09 10.82
C ARG A 206 0.64 10.95 12.27
N ARG A 207 1.39 9.89 12.59
CA ARG A 207 2.08 9.81 13.86
C ARG A 207 3.29 10.76 13.89
N LYS A 208 3.52 11.37 15.06
CA LYS A 208 4.64 12.30 15.31
C LYS A 208 6.02 11.65 15.15
N LEU A 209 6.12 10.31 15.22
CA LEU A 209 7.36 9.53 15.24
C LEU A 209 7.81 9.01 13.86
N SER A 210 7.12 9.36 12.77
CA SER A 210 7.53 8.98 11.41
C SER A 210 8.92 9.54 11.08
N ARG A 211 9.89 8.67 10.79
CA ARG A 211 11.26 9.06 10.43
C ARG A 211 11.30 9.92 9.17
N LYS A 212 12.21 10.92 9.15
CA LYS A 212 12.37 11.95 8.11
C LYS A 212 12.99 11.43 6.79
N HIS A 213 12.58 10.25 6.27
CA HIS A 213 13.20 9.72 5.04
C HIS A 213 12.45 10.05 3.74
N PHE A 214 11.23 10.58 3.82
CA PHE A 214 10.45 10.96 2.64
C PHE A 214 10.86 12.33 2.09
N GLY A 215 10.91 12.44 0.75
CA GLY A 215 11.13 13.71 0.05
C GLY A 215 12.58 14.04 -0.26
N ARG A 216 13.51 13.08 -0.19
CA ARG A 216 14.86 13.29 -0.73
C ARG A 216 14.79 13.40 -2.26
N MET A 217 15.46 14.39 -2.85
CA MET A 217 15.50 14.62 -4.30
C MET A 217 15.80 13.34 -5.10
N ARG A 218 16.69 12.49 -4.58
CA ARG A 218 17.03 11.20 -5.17
C ARG A 218 15.81 10.28 -5.34
N ASN A 219 14.90 10.23 -4.38
CA ASN A 219 13.69 9.39 -4.46
C ASN A 219 12.72 9.94 -5.49
N ILE A 220 12.62 11.27 -5.62
CA ILE A 220 11.80 11.93 -6.66
C ILE A 220 12.32 11.54 -8.05
N MET A 221 13.64 11.59 -8.27
CA MET A 221 14.25 11.19 -9.52
C MET A 221 14.00 9.71 -9.86
N TYR A 222 14.11 8.83 -8.88
CA TYR A 222 13.79 7.40 -9.09
C TYR A 222 12.31 7.20 -9.42
N SER A 223 11.39 7.87 -8.71
CA SER A 223 9.96 7.79 -9.03
C SER A 223 9.65 8.28 -10.44
N LEU A 224 10.28 9.36 -10.91
CA LEU A 224 10.13 9.87 -12.28
C LEU A 224 10.68 8.87 -13.30
N LYS A 225 11.84 8.26 -13.04
CA LYS A 225 12.40 7.23 -13.91
C LYS A 225 11.47 6.03 -14.03
N ASP A 226 10.95 5.55 -12.90
CA ASP A 226 10.02 4.43 -12.84
C ASP A 226 8.72 4.75 -13.62
N LEU A 227 8.19 5.97 -13.46
CA LEU A 227 7.00 6.46 -14.16
C LEU A 227 7.21 6.48 -15.68
N ILE A 228 8.32 7.05 -16.14
CA ILE A 228 8.65 7.09 -17.59
C ILE A 228 8.80 5.67 -18.14
N SER A 229 9.51 4.81 -17.42
CA SER A 229 9.71 3.41 -17.80
C SER A 229 8.36 2.67 -17.91
N PHE A 230 7.48 2.85 -16.94
CA PHE A 230 6.15 2.25 -16.96
C PHE A 230 5.28 2.82 -18.10
N ARG A 231 5.34 4.13 -18.37
CA ARG A 231 4.61 4.73 -19.49
C ARG A 231 5.04 4.18 -20.83
N LEU A 232 6.35 4.07 -21.07
CA LEU A 232 6.90 3.49 -22.29
C LEU A 232 6.46 2.02 -22.43
N HIS A 233 6.49 1.25 -21.35
CA HIS A 233 6.03 -0.13 -21.34
C HIS A 233 4.53 -0.23 -21.66
N SER A 234 3.70 0.63 -21.10
CA SER A 234 2.25 0.68 -21.35
C SER A 234 1.96 0.99 -22.83
N ILE A 235 2.71 1.91 -23.44
CA ILE A 235 2.55 2.24 -24.86
C ILE A 235 2.91 1.02 -25.73
N LEU A 236 3.98 0.30 -25.42
CA LEU A 236 4.39 -0.90 -26.16
C LEU A 236 3.34 -2.03 -26.07
N ILE A 237 2.64 -2.15 -24.94
CA ILE A 237 1.52 -3.09 -24.80
C ILE A 237 0.34 -2.65 -25.67
N ILE A 238 -0.04 -1.37 -25.62
CA ILE A 238 -1.15 -0.82 -26.43
C ILE A 238 -0.88 -0.99 -27.93
N LEU A 239 0.36 -0.83 -28.36
CA LEU A 239 0.78 -1.02 -29.76
C LEU A 239 0.91 -2.50 -30.16
N GLY A 240 0.68 -3.45 -29.25
CA GLY A 240 0.79 -4.88 -29.52
C GLY A 240 2.25 -5.39 -29.70
N ILE A 241 3.23 -4.55 -29.38
CA ILE A 241 4.65 -4.88 -29.52
C ILE A 241 5.16 -5.75 -28.36
N LYS A 242 4.51 -5.64 -27.19
CA LYS A 242 4.81 -6.45 -26.00
C LYS A 242 3.55 -7.10 -25.46
N LYS A 243 3.67 -8.34 -24.97
CA LYS A 243 2.62 -8.99 -24.18
C LYS A 243 2.56 -8.39 -22.78
N GLN A 244 1.36 -8.37 -22.19
CA GLN A 244 1.11 -7.92 -20.80
C GLN A 244 1.95 -8.67 -19.78
#